data_18e22a6a3681020a76f232237bc5b3b8
#
_entry.id   18e22a6a3681020a76f232237bc5b3b8
#
_cell.length_a   1.000
_cell.length_b   1.000
_cell.length_c   1.000
_cell.angle_alpha   90.00
_cell.angle_beta   90.00
_cell.angle_gamma   90.00
#
_symmetry.space_group_name_H-M   'P 1'
#
loop_
_entity.id
_entity.type
_entity.pdbx_description
1 polymer ?
#
loop_
_entity_poly.entity_id
_entity_poly.type
_entity_poly.pdbx_seq_one_letter_code
_entity_poly.pdbx_strand_id
1 'polypeptide(L)'
;MQTPSGHPVESSSAKRLVVLASGGGSNLAALLAAHDDAAYGARVVGLVTDRPDAGALDLARDAGVASAVVAMKDFEDRAAWNDGVLEAVSVFQPDYLVLAGFMRILAPSVVRKFEGRMMNTHPALLPSFPGAHPVRDTLAHGVKVTGSTVHLVDDGVDTGPIIAQTVVPVLDDDDEPTLTERIKVAERALLVETVGRIAREGLYVAGRKASIGR
;
A
#
# COMPACT_ATOMS: atom_id res chain seq x y z
N MET A 1 36.84 25.51 -30.47
CA MET A 1 36.45 25.05 -29.13
C MET A 1 34.96 25.10 -29.04
N GLN A 2 34.29 23.95 -29.21
CA GLN A 2 32.82 23.84 -29.07
C GLN A 2 32.54 23.45 -27.60
N THR A 3 31.76 24.26 -26.90
CA THR A 3 31.22 23.95 -25.58
C THR A 3 30.17 22.85 -25.73
N PRO A 4 30.22 21.77 -24.91
CA PRO A 4 29.16 20.77 -24.95
C PRO A 4 27.89 21.40 -24.36
N SER A 5 26.83 21.45 -25.16
CA SER A 5 25.48 21.75 -24.70
C SER A 5 24.96 20.58 -23.85
N GLY A 6 25.08 20.74 -22.54
CA GLY A 6 24.43 19.84 -21.61
C GLY A 6 22.92 20.01 -21.73
N HIS A 7 22.22 18.98 -22.21
CA HIS A 7 20.78 18.92 -22.08
C HIS A 7 20.44 18.80 -20.57
N PRO A 8 19.48 19.59 -20.05
CA PRO A 8 19.03 19.38 -18.69
C PRO A 8 18.47 17.96 -18.60
N VAL A 9 18.99 17.19 -17.67
CA VAL A 9 18.35 15.94 -17.25
C VAL A 9 16.99 16.33 -16.71
N GLU A 10 15.92 15.98 -17.41
CA GLU A 10 14.57 16.10 -16.88
C GLU A 10 14.55 15.35 -15.55
N SER A 11 14.43 16.10 -14.46
CA SER A 11 14.18 15.50 -13.16
C SER A 11 12.81 14.82 -13.26
N SER A 12 12.80 13.50 -13.36
CA SER A 12 11.56 12.73 -13.27
C SER A 12 10.85 13.18 -12.00
N SER A 13 9.70 13.82 -12.12
CA SER A 13 8.92 14.25 -10.97
C SER A 13 8.62 13.03 -10.10
N ALA A 14 8.74 13.18 -8.78
CA ALA A 14 8.45 12.09 -7.85
C ALA A 14 7.05 11.51 -8.11
N LYS A 15 6.93 10.19 -8.07
CA LYS A 15 5.64 9.48 -8.26
C LYS A 15 4.66 9.84 -7.16
N ARG A 16 3.45 10.13 -7.54
CA ARG A 16 2.36 10.55 -6.66
C ARG A 16 1.70 9.32 -6.02
N LEU A 17 1.78 9.22 -4.72
CA LEU A 17 1.14 8.14 -3.97
C LEU A 17 -0.12 8.66 -3.27
N VAL A 18 -1.23 7.93 -3.40
CA VAL A 18 -2.37 8.06 -2.49
C VAL A 18 -2.46 6.82 -1.63
N VAL A 19 -2.53 7.03 -0.32
CA VAL A 19 -2.62 5.95 0.66
C VAL A 19 -4.06 5.83 1.12
N LEU A 20 -4.59 4.60 1.16
CA LEU A 20 -5.87 4.27 1.77
C LEU A 20 -5.61 3.55 3.09
N ALA A 21 -6.20 4.04 4.19
CA ALA A 21 -6.02 3.45 5.52
C ALA A 21 -7.29 3.57 6.36
N SER A 22 -7.60 2.54 7.18
CA SER A 22 -8.76 2.55 8.09
C SER A 22 -8.39 2.69 9.58
N GLY A 23 -7.11 2.65 9.92
CA GLY A 23 -6.65 2.55 11.31
C GLY A 23 -5.57 3.57 11.69
N GLY A 24 -4.65 3.14 12.57
CA GLY A 24 -3.59 3.99 13.14
C GLY A 24 -2.53 4.49 12.15
N GLY A 25 -2.42 3.90 10.93
CA GLY A 25 -1.58 4.41 9.86
C GLY A 25 -0.09 4.12 10.00
N SER A 26 0.33 3.03 10.65
CA SER A 26 1.76 2.70 10.81
C SER A 26 2.52 2.57 9.48
N ASN A 27 1.88 2.01 8.44
CA ASN A 27 2.44 1.94 7.09
C ASN A 27 2.47 3.33 6.42
N LEU A 28 1.45 4.16 6.63
CA LEU A 28 1.46 5.56 6.20
C LEU A 28 2.63 6.31 6.84
N ALA A 29 2.83 6.18 8.15
CA ALA A 29 3.94 6.83 8.85
C ALA A 29 5.30 6.44 8.25
N ALA A 30 5.49 5.15 7.92
CA ALA A 30 6.73 4.69 7.29
C ALA A 30 6.94 5.29 5.88
N LEU A 31 5.88 5.41 5.08
CA LEU A 31 5.94 6.06 3.76
C LEU A 31 6.20 7.57 3.88
N LEU A 32 5.58 8.24 4.87
CA LEU A 32 5.79 9.67 5.15
C LEU A 32 7.23 9.95 5.59
N ALA A 33 7.84 9.07 6.38
CA ALA A 33 9.24 9.22 6.78
C ALA A 33 10.23 9.12 5.60
N ALA A 34 9.83 8.46 4.50
CA ALA A 34 10.67 8.28 3.31
C ALA A 34 10.40 9.31 2.21
N HIS A 35 9.19 9.90 2.15
CA HIS A 35 8.73 10.66 1.00
C HIS A 35 9.39 12.03 0.81
N ASP A 36 10.07 12.55 1.81
CA ASP A 36 10.81 13.82 1.72
C ASP A 36 12.22 13.64 1.12
N ASP A 37 12.74 12.42 1.07
CA ASP A 37 13.98 12.12 0.37
C ASP A 37 13.74 12.11 -1.14
N ALA A 38 14.36 13.04 -1.86
CA ALA A 38 14.27 13.12 -3.32
C ALA A 38 14.75 11.83 -4.00
N ALA A 39 15.69 11.10 -3.39
CA ALA A 39 16.19 9.83 -3.90
C ALA A 39 15.17 8.68 -3.76
N TYR A 40 14.15 8.83 -2.92
CA TYR A 40 13.07 7.85 -2.78
C TYR A 40 12.24 7.70 -4.05
N GLY A 41 12.06 8.80 -4.80
CA GLY A 41 11.38 8.82 -6.09
C GLY A 41 9.86 8.82 -6.01
N ALA A 42 9.26 8.82 -4.82
CA ALA A 42 7.81 8.84 -4.62
C ALA A 42 7.42 9.81 -3.50
N ARG A 43 6.22 10.40 -3.58
CA ARG A 43 5.68 11.30 -2.56
C ARG A 43 4.22 10.96 -2.24
N VAL A 44 3.89 10.87 -0.97
CA VAL A 44 2.49 10.79 -0.52
C VAL A 44 1.84 12.15 -0.74
N VAL A 45 0.83 12.19 -1.60
CA VAL A 45 0.09 13.42 -1.96
C VAL A 45 -1.31 13.44 -1.41
N GLY A 46 -1.81 12.33 -0.88
CA GLY A 46 -3.14 12.23 -0.29
C GLY A 46 -3.33 11.00 0.56
N LEU A 47 -4.18 11.15 1.58
CA LEU A 47 -4.74 10.06 2.39
C LEU A 47 -6.24 9.98 2.13
N VAL A 48 -6.76 8.78 1.91
CA VAL A 48 -8.21 8.51 1.91
C VAL A 48 -8.51 7.50 3.01
N THR A 49 -9.50 7.78 3.85
CA THR A 49 -9.93 6.88 4.91
C THR A 49 -11.45 6.72 4.91
N ASP A 50 -11.92 5.51 5.29
CA ASP A 50 -13.34 5.23 5.50
C ASP A 50 -13.80 5.54 6.95
N ARG A 51 -12.88 6.02 7.80
CA ARG A 51 -13.12 6.24 9.23
C ARG A 51 -12.72 7.64 9.66
N PRO A 52 -13.66 8.43 10.22
CA PRO A 52 -13.37 9.79 10.69
C PRO A 52 -12.48 9.81 11.95
N ASP A 53 -12.35 8.67 12.64
CA ASP A 53 -11.55 8.48 13.85
C ASP A 53 -10.21 7.76 13.58
N ALA A 54 -9.81 7.60 12.31
CA ALA A 54 -8.55 6.94 11.96
C ALA A 54 -7.34 7.78 12.41
N GLY A 55 -6.42 7.18 13.19
CA GLY A 55 -5.17 7.85 13.59
C GLY A 55 -4.27 8.26 12.41
N ALA A 56 -4.48 7.65 11.25
CA ALA A 56 -3.83 8.05 9.99
C ALA A 56 -4.11 9.51 9.61
N LEU A 57 -5.25 10.10 10.02
CA LEU A 57 -5.59 11.51 9.77
C LEU A 57 -4.65 12.47 10.49
N ASP A 58 -4.28 12.16 11.73
CA ASP A 58 -3.33 12.97 12.49
C ASP A 58 -1.95 12.93 11.85
N LEU A 59 -1.49 11.74 11.42
CA LEU A 59 -0.22 11.59 10.71
C LEU A 59 -0.18 12.39 9.40
N ALA A 60 -1.26 12.35 8.61
CA ALA A 60 -1.35 13.12 7.36
C ALA A 60 -1.33 14.63 7.64
N ARG A 61 -2.10 15.11 8.62
CA ARG A 61 -2.14 16.52 9.03
C ARG A 61 -0.76 17.00 9.46
N ASP A 62 -0.08 16.23 10.33
CA ASP A 62 1.22 16.60 10.89
C ASP A 62 2.32 16.62 9.81
N ALA A 63 2.17 15.81 8.76
CA ALA A 63 3.02 15.81 7.58
C ALA A 63 2.60 16.81 6.49
N GLY A 64 1.54 17.62 6.70
CA GLY A 64 1.02 18.54 5.70
C GLY A 64 0.43 17.87 4.46
N VAL A 65 0.01 16.61 4.57
CA VAL A 65 -0.62 15.83 3.49
C VAL A 65 -2.14 15.99 3.56
N ALA A 66 -2.75 16.35 2.43
CA ALA A 66 -4.20 16.47 2.34
C ALA A 66 -4.89 15.11 2.56
N SER A 67 -6.05 15.13 3.20
CA SER A 67 -6.81 13.91 3.49
C SER A 67 -8.29 14.05 3.13
N ALA A 68 -8.93 12.93 2.79
CA ALA A 68 -10.36 12.82 2.58
C ALA A 68 -10.93 11.70 3.45
N VAL A 69 -12.07 11.98 4.08
CA VAL A 69 -12.85 10.97 4.82
C VAL A 69 -14.06 10.59 3.97
N VAL A 70 -14.15 9.30 3.63
CA VAL A 70 -15.24 8.74 2.81
C VAL A 70 -15.91 7.65 3.65
N ALA A 71 -16.67 8.08 4.67
CA ALA A 71 -17.31 7.14 5.58
C ALA A 71 -18.55 6.51 4.93
N MET A 72 -18.65 5.17 4.97
CA MET A 72 -19.73 4.43 4.29
C MET A 72 -21.12 4.87 4.74
N LYS A 73 -21.28 5.28 5.99
CA LYS A 73 -22.55 5.75 6.56
C LYS A 73 -23.10 7.05 5.92
N ASP A 74 -22.24 7.80 5.21
CA ASP A 74 -22.59 9.09 4.61
C ASP A 74 -23.10 8.92 3.16
N PHE A 75 -23.25 7.66 2.70
CA PHE A 75 -23.70 7.30 1.37
C PHE A 75 -24.97 6.43 1.44
N GLU A 76 -25.79 6.53 0.41
CA GLU A 76 -27.07 5.79 0.31
C GLU A 76 -26.84 4.27 0.28
N ASP A 77 -25.80 3.85 -0.46
CA ASP A 77 -25.45 2.44 -0.60
C ASP A 77 -23.94 2.25 -0.84
N ARG A 78 -23.55 0.99 -0.99
CA ARG A 78 -22.16 0.62 -1.24
C ARG A 78 -21.66 1.06 -2.63
N ALA A 79 -22.53 1.15 -3.62
CA ALA A 79 -22.14 1.61 -4.96
C ALA A 79 -21.81 3.10 -4.92
N ALA A 80 -22.67 3.93 -4.36
CA ALA A 80 -22.42 5.36 -4.15
C ALA A 80 -21.17 5.61 -3.30
N TRP A 81 -20.92 4.79 -2.28
CA TRP A 81 -19.70 4.88 -1.50
C TRP A 81 -18.44 4.57 -2.33
N ASN A 82 -18.45 3.54 -3.17
CA ASN A 82 -17.31 3.23 -4.04
C ASN A 82 -17.05 4.36 -5.04
N ASP A 83 -18.11 4.99 -5.58
CA ASP A 83 -17.97 6.15 -6.46
C ASP A 83 -17.34 7.34 -5.69
N GLY A 84 -17.77 7.57 -4.45
CA GLY A 84 -17.15 8.57 -3.57
C GLY A 84 -15.67 8.29 -3.27
N VAL A 85 -15.29 7.03 -3.04
CA VAL A 85 -13.87 6.66 -2.88
C VAL A 85 -13.10 6.94 -4.17
N LEU A 86 -13.66 6.57 -5.33
CA LEU A 86 -13.03 6.80 -6.63
C LEU A 86 -12.83 8.30 -6.90
N GLU A 87 -13.83 9.12 -6.60
CA GLU A 87 -13.75 10.57 -6.74
C GLU A 87 -12.67 11.15 -5.82
N ALA A 88 -12.71 10.82 -4.52
CA ALA A 88 -11.75 11.29 -3.54
C ALA A 88 -10.30 10.94 -3.91
N VAL A 89 -10.06 9.72 -4.37
CA VAL A 89 -8.74 9.29 -4.85
C VAL A 89 -8.33 10.05 -6.11
N SER A 90 -9.26 10.24 -7.06
CA SER A 90 -8.97 10.83 -8.38
C SER A 90 -8.57 12.31 -8.29
N VAL A 91 -9.06 13.04 -7.28
CA VAL A 91 -8.66 14.45 -7.02
C VAL A 91 -7.15 14.58 -6.83
N PHE A 92 -6.53 13.60 -6.22
CA PHE A 92 -5.07 13.60 -5.97
C PHE A 92 -4.24 13.20 -7.18
N GLN A 93 -4.84 12.72 -8.28
CA GLN A 93 -4.13 12.28 -9.50
C GLN A 93 -2.95 11.35 -9.20
N PRO A 94 -3.17 10.17 -8.57
CA PRO A 94 -2.10 9.28 -8.18
C PRO A 94 -1.46 8.56 -9.38
N ASP A 95 -0.14 8.36 -9.32
CA ASP A 95 0.54 7.35 -10.12
C ASP A 95 0.26 5.96 -9.57
N TYR A 96 0.28 5.82 -8.23
CA TYR A 96 0.03 4.57 -7.52
C TYR A 96 -0.88 4.78 -6.31
N LEU A 97 -1.69 3.75 -6.02
CA LEU A 97 -2.45 3.61 -4.79
C LEU A 97 -1.79 2.57 -3.89
N VAL A 98 -1.78 2.86 -2.59
CA VAL A 98 -1.30 1.94 -1.56
C VAL A 98 -2.41 1.72 -0.54
N LEU A 99 -2.94 0.49 -0.49
CA LEU A 99 -3.84 0.04 0.56
C LEU A 99 -2.97 -0.35 1.78
N ALA A 100 -2.97 0.50 2.80
CA ALA A 100 -2.11 0.38 3.98
C ALA A 100 -2.97 0.09 5.22
N GLY A 101 -3.52 -1.10 5.31
CA GLY A 101 -4.50 -1.45 6.33
C GLY A 101 -5.87 -0.81 6.07
N PHE A 102 -6.29 -0.78 4.82
CA PHE A 102 -7.65 -0.38 4.43
C PHE A 102 -8.60 -1.58 4.51
N MET A 103 -9.52 -1.55 5.46
CA MET A 103 -10.35 -2.71 5.85
C MET A 103 -11.64 -2.84 5.02
N ARG A 104 -11.63 -2.37 3.78
CA ARG A 104 -12.78 -2.46 2.86
C ARG A 104 -12.37 -3.09 1.53
N ILE A 105 -13.22 -3.97 1.03
CA ILE A 105 -13.09 -4.48 -0.33
C ILE A 105 -13.67 -3.42 -1.27
N LEU A 106 -12.88 -2.94 -2.19
CA LEU A 106 -13.29 -1.97 -3.21
C LEU A 106 -14.04 -2.68 -4.33
N ALA A 107 -15.00 -1.98 -4.96
CA ALA A 107 -15.71 -2.52 -6.11
C ALA A 107 -14.76 -2.74 -7.31
N PRO A 108 -15.06 -3.73 -8.17
CA PRO A 108 -14.27 -3.98 -9.38
C PRO A 108 -14.12 -2.75 -10.30
N SER A 109 -15.10 -1.84 -10.31
CA SER A 109 -15.01 -0.57 -11.06
C SER A 109 -13.85 0.32 -10.57
N VAL A 110 -13.64 0.39 -9.24
CA VAL A 110 -12.53 1.15 -8.64
C VAL A 110 -11.19 0.44 -8.92
N VAL A 111 -11.15 -0.89 -8.72
CA VAL A 111 -9.93 -1.69 -8.95
C VAL A 111 -9.46 -1.56 -10.39
N ARG A 112 -10.36 -1.75 -11.38
CA ARG A 112 -10.02 -1.63 -12.80
C ARG A 112 -9.54 -0.23 -13.22
N LYS A 113 -10.01 0.84 -12.56
CA LYS A 113 -9.52 2.20 -12.84
C LYS A 113 -8.05 2.37 -12.53
N PHE A 114 -7.55 1.61 -11.56
CA PHE A 114 -6.17 1.65 -11.10
C PHE A 114 -5.45 0.30 -11.31
N GLU A 115 -5.91 -0.49 -12.30
CA GLU A 115 -5.28 -1.78 -12.64
C GLU A 115 -3.77 -1.63 -12.86
N GLY A 116 -3.00 -2.52 -12.27
CA GLY A 116 -1.53 -2.50 -12.30
C GLY A 116 -0.87 -1.37 -11.49
N ARG A 117 -1.66 -0.54 -10.79
CA ARG A 117 -1.17 0.62 -10.02
C ARG A 117 -1.71 0.68 -8.59
N MET A 118 -2.49 -0.31 -8.17
CA MET A 118 -3.02 -0.42 -6.82
C MET A 118 -2.31 -1.57 -6.11
N MET A 119 -1.63 -1.26 -5.02
CA MET A 119 -0.87 -2.22 -4.20
C MET A 119 -1.53 -2.40 -2.84
N ASN A 120 -1.42 -3.59 -2.29
CA ASN A 120 -1.84 -3.90 -0.92
C ASN A 120 -0.70 -4.59 -0.17
N THR A 121 -0.66 -4.41 1.16
CA THR A 121 0.15 -5.23 2.06
C THR A 121 -0.73 -6.26 2.76
N HIS A 122 -0.25 -7.50 2.82
CA HIS A 122 -0.94 -8.59 3.50
C HIS A 122 0.02 -9.27 4.49
N PRO A 123 -0.36 -9.45 5.77
CA PRO A 123 0.54 -9.95 6.80
C PRO A 123 0.65 -11.48 6.82
N ALA A 124 0.93 -12.08 5.66
CA ALA A 124 1.28 -13.48 5.47
C ALA A 124 2.10 -13.66 4.19
N LEU A 125 2.67 -14.85 3.99
CA LEU A 125 3.31 -15.25 2.74
C LEU A 125 2.27 -15.79 1.75
N LEU A 126 1.61 -14.90 1.00
CA LEU A 126 0.66 -15.32 -0.03
C LEU A 126 1.31 -16.33 -1.00
N PRO A 127 0.59 -17.35 -1.46
CA PRO A 127 -0.86 -17.55 -1.37
C PRO A 127 -1.35 -18.20 -0.06
N SER A 128 -0.49 -18.36 0.96
CA SER A 128 -0.90 -18.88 2.26
C SER A 128 -1.65 -17.83 3.07
N PHE A 129 -2.69 -18.26 3.77
CA PHE A 129 -3.48 -17.45 4.71
C PHE A 129 -4.04 -16.14 4.13
N PRO A 130 -4.78 -16.17 3.00
CA PRO A 130 -5.46 -15.00 2.47
C PRO A 130 -6.64 -14.62 3.38
N GLY A 131 -7.14 -13.37 3.26
CA GLY A 131 -8.35 -12.91 3.93
C GLY A 131 -8.10 -12.14 5.22
N ALA A 132 -9.12 -12.09 6.11
CA ALA A 132 -9.19 -11.11 7.18
C ALA A 132 -8.37 -11.44 8.45
N HIS A 133 -7.94 -12.70 8.64
CA HIS A 133 -7.32 -13.15 9.90
C HIS A 133 -6.01 -13.94 9.70
N PRO A 134 -5.07 -13.45 8.87
CA PRO A 134 -3.90 -14.22 8.47
C PRO A 134 -2.99 -14.60 9.63
N VAL A 135 -2.82 -13.74 10.65
CA VAL A 135 -1.95 -14.01 11.79
C VAL A 135 -2.54 -15.09 12.70
N ARG A 136 -3.84 -15.00 12.99
CA ARG A 136 -4.56 -16.03 13.74
C ARG A 136 -4.50 -17.40 13.03
N ASP A 137 -4.72 -17.38 11.71
CA ASP A 137 -4.73 -18.59 10.90
C ASP A 137 -3.32 -19.20 10.78
N THR A 138 -2.28 -18.38 10.72
CA THR A 138 -0.87 -18.77 10.81
C THR A 138 -0.58 -19.54 12.10
N LEU A 139 -0.97 -18.96 13.25
CA LEU A 139 -0.77 -19.58 14.57
C LEU A 139 -1.57 -20.89 14.69
N ALA A 140 -2.84 -20.90 14.27
CA ALA A 140 -3.71 -22.07 14.32
C ALA A 140 -3.17 -23.26 13.49
N HIS A 141 -2.45 -22.99 12.38
CA HIS A 141 -1.82 -24.04 11.57
C HIS A 141 -0.47 -24.52 12.10
N GLY A 142 0.11 -23.83 13.09
CA GLY A 142 1.39 -24.21 13.68
C GLY A 142 2.59 -24.14 12.74
N VAL A 143 2.53 -23.27 11.72
CA VAL A 143 3.66 -23.06 10.81
C VAL A 143 4.82 -22.38 11.54
N LYS A 144 6.04 -22.62 11.11
CA LYS A 144 7.26 -22.06 11.71
C LYS A 144 7.73 -20.78 11.04
N VAL A 145 7.13 -20.43 9.92
CA VAL A 145 7.47 -19.27 9.12
C VAL A 145 6.21 -18.64 8.55
N THR A 146 6.11 -17.32 8.67
CA THR A 146 5.14 -16.47 7.98
C THR A 146 5.86 -15.27 7.38
N GLY A 147 5.18 -14.16 7.16
CA GLY A 147 5.81 -12.95 6.62
C GLY A 147 4.83 -11.87 6.25
N SER A 148 5.24 -11.03 5.32
CA SER A 148 4.37 -10.05 4.68
C SER A 148 4.57 -10.09 3.16
N THR A 149 3.50 -9.77 2.45
CA THR A 149 3.44 -9.73 0.99
C THR A 149 2.97 -8.36 0.54
N VAL A 150 3.70 -7.73 -0.37
CA VAL A 150 3.21 -6.61 -1.19
C VAL A 150 2.77 -7.19 -2.53
N HIS A 151 1.50 -6.98 -2.89
CA HIS A 151 0.92 -7.49 -4.13
C HIS A 151 0.06 -6.44 -4.82
N LEU A 152 -0.20 -6.62 -6.11
CA LEU A 152 -1.21 -5.85 -6.82
C LEU A 152 -2.61 -6.30 -6.42
N VAL A 153 -3.53 -5.34 -6.38
CA VAL A 153 -4.94 -5.62 -6.15
C VAL A 153 -5.61 -5.97 -7.47
N ASP A 154 -6.35 -7.08 -7.48
CA ASP A 154 -7.22 -7.52 -8.57
C ASP A 154 -8.68 -7.66 -8.07
N ASP A 155 -9.55 -8.26 -8.88
CA ASP A 155 -10.97 -8.43 -8.53
C ASP A 155 -11.21 -9.47 -7.40
N GLY A 156 -10.18 -10.24 -7.01
CA GLY A 156 -10.26 -11.22 -5.91
C GLY A 156 -9.76 -10.65 -4.57
N VAL A 157 -9.80 -11.48 -3.53
CA VAL A 157 -9.25 -11.13 -2.22
C VAL A 157 -7.85 -11.73 -2.11
N ASP A 158 -6.83 -10.88 -2.03
CA ASP A 158 -5.42 -11.25 -1.89
C ASP A 158 -4.91 -12.19 -3.00
N THR A 159 -5.50 -12.10 -4.20
CA THR A 159 -5.22 -12.99 -5.33
C THR A 159 -4.32 -12.38 -6.40
N GLY A 160 -4.03 -11.10 -6.34
CA GLY A 160 -3.26 -10.39 -7.37
C GLY A 160 -1.78 -10.77 -7.44
N PRO A 161 -1.08 -10.34 -8.50
CA PRO A 161 0.33 -10.61 -8.69
C PRO A 161 1.19 -10.15 -7.50
N ILE A 162 2.02 -11.04 -6.98
CA ILE A 162 2.95 -10.76 -5.89
C ILE A 162 4.12 -9.93 -6.43
N ILE A 163 4.41 -8.80 -5.76
CA ILE A 163 5.50 -7.90 -6.12
C ILE A 163 6.74 -8.22 -5.27
N ALA A 164 6.56 -8.32 -3.95
CA ALA A 164 7.65 -8.57 -3.01
C ALA A 164 7.13 -9.30 -1.75
N GLN A 165 8.00 -10.06 -1.13
CA GLN A 165 7.70 -10.79 0.11
C GLN A 165 8.89 -10.72 1.07
N THR A 166 8.59 -10.72 2.37
CA THR A 166 9.58 -10.87 3.43
C THR A 166 9.16 -11.96 4.39
N VAL A 167 10.15 -12.67 4.94
CA VAL A 167 9.96 -13.80 5.84
C VAL A 167 10.03 -13.34 7.29
N VAL A 168 9.13 -13.86 8.12
CA VAL A 168 9.08 -13.63 9.57
C VAL A 168 8.99 -14.98 10.27
N PRO A 169 9.88 -15.30 11.23
CA PRO A 169 9.78 -16.53 12.01
C PRO A 169 8.57 -16.48 12.96
N VAL A 170 7.92 -17.64 13.15
CA VAL A 170 6.92 -17.88 14.18
C VAL A 170 7.61 -18.59 15.33
N LEU A 171 7.65 -17.97 16.50
CA LEU A 171 8.26 -18.53 17.71
C LEU A 171 7.27 -19.40 18.47
N ASP A 172 7.78 -20.32 19.29
CA ASP A 172 6.94 -21.30 19.98
C ASP A 172 6.05 -20.64 21.07
N ASP A 173 6.43 -19.46 21.55
CA ASP A 173 5.72 -18.67 22.55
C ASP A 173 4.93 -17.48 21.95
N ASP A 174 4.80 -17.39 20.63
CA ASP A 174 4.03 -16.33 20.00
C ASP A 174 2.54 -16.46 20.27
N ASP A 175 1.95 -15.34 20.65
CA ASP A 175 0.52 -15.07 20.54
C ASP A 175 0.21 -14.15 19.35
N GLU A 176 -1.07 -13.89 19.08
CA GLU A 176 -1.47 -13.04 17.95
C GLU A 176 -0.92 -11.61 18.05
N PRO A 177 -0.92 -10.91 19.22
CA PRO A 177 -0.29 -9.61 19.37
C PRO A 177 1.21 -9.60 19.07
N THR A 178 1.99 -10.52 19.64
CA THR A 178 3.45 -10.56 19.49
C THR A 178 3.87 -10.84 18.07
N LEU A 179 3.24 -11.81 17.41
CA LEU A 179 3.51 -12.12 16.02
C LEU A 179 3.08 -10.97 15.09
N THR A 180 1.92 -10.34 15.37
CA THR A 180 1.43 -9.18 14.61
C THR A 180 2.44 -8.03 14.63
N GLU A 181 2.98 -7.67 15.78
CA GLU A 181 3.96 -6.58 15.88
C GLU A 181 5.26 -6.91 15.16
N ARG A 182 5.73 -8.16 15.21
CA ARG A 182 6.92 -8.61 14.47
C ARG A 182 6.68 -8.53 12.96
N ILE A 183 5.52 -8.95 12.47
CA ILE A 183 5.14 -8.83 11.05
C ILE A 183 5.06 -7.37 10.64
N LYS A 184 4.42 -6.49 11.42
CA LYS A 184 4.31 -5.05 11.10
C LYS A 184 5.66 -4.36 10.93
N VAL A 185 6.68 -4.75 11.72
CA VAL A 185 8.05 -4.21 11.55
C VAL A 185 8.59 -4.58 10.17
N ALA A 186 8.52 -5.86 9.81
CA ALA A 186 8.98 -6.35 8.51
C ALA A 186 8.15 -5.79 7.34
N GLU A 187 6.84 -5.68 7.51
CA GLU A 187 5.90 -5.15 6.51
C GLU A 187 6.21 -3.69 6.15
N ARG A 188 6.45 -2.84 7.16
CA ARG A 188 6.80 -1.42 6.92
C ARG A 188 8.08 -1.28 6.11
N ALA A 189 9.12 -2.05 6.46
CA ALA A 189 10.38 -2.04 5.73
C ALA A 189 10.18 -2.51 4.27
N LEU A 190 9.48 -3.63 4.09
CA LEU A 190 9.17 -4.19 2.76
C LEU A 190 8.38 -3.20 1.91
N LEU A 191 7.34 -2.56 2.48
CA LEU A 191 6.49 -1.61 1.76
C LEU A 191 7.30 -0.41 1.29
N VAL A 192 8.07 0.22 2.19
CA VAL A 192 8.87 1.40 1.86
C VAL A 192 9.89 1.06 0.77
N GLU A 193 10.63 -0.03 0.91
CA GLU A 193 11.60 -0.47 -0.10
C GLU A 193 10.92 -0.72 -1.46
N THR A 194 9.81 -1.47 -1.46
CA THR A 194 9.09 -1.86 -2.67
C THR A 194 8.56 -0.64 -3.42
N VAL A 195 7.89 0.28 -2.72
CA VAL A 195 7.33 1.50 -3.32
C VAL A 195 8.43 2.39 -3.88
N GLY A 196 9.51 2.61 -3.15
CA GLY A 196 10.65 3.40 -3.62
C GLY A 196 11.31 2.80 -4.87
N ARG A 197 11.49 1.48 -4.90
CA ARG A 197 12.00 0.79 -6.09
C ARG A 197 11.05 0.91 -7.28
N ILE A 198 9.75 0.69 -7.09
CA ILE A 198 8.75 0.86 -8.15
C ILE A 198 8.80 2.29 -8.72
N ALA A 199 8.91 3.29 -7.86
CA ALA A 199 8.95 4.68 -8.28
C ALA A 199 10.15 5.01 -9.18
N ARG A 200 11.31 4.41 -8.90
CA ARG A 200 12.56 4.65 -9.63
C ARG A 200 12.75 3.73 -10.84
N GLU A 201 12.39 2.46 -10.68
CA GLU A 201 12.72 1.40 -11.65
C GLU A 201 11.52 0.98 -12.51
N GLY A 202 10.30 1.34 -12.10
CA GLY A 202 9.04 0.92 -12.73
C GLY A 202 8.59 -0.47 -12.27
N LEU A 203 7.30 -0.75 -12.51
CA LEU A 203 6.66 -2.05 -12.23
C LEU A 203 6.20 -2.67 -13.55
N TYR A 204 6.59 -3.92 -13.78
CA TYR A 204 6.25 -4.70 -14.99
C TYR A 204 5.45 -5.92 -14.59
N VAL A 205 4.33 -6.15 -15.27
CA VAL A 205 3.41 -7.25 -14.98
C VAL A 205 3.17 -8.07 -16.23
N ALA A 206 3.36 -9.38 -16.12
CA ALA A 206 3.08 -10.35 -17.20
C ALA A 206 2.32 -11.55 -16.62
N GLY A 207 0.99 -11.53 -16.77
CA GLY A 207 0.10 -12.50 -16.13
C GLY A 207 0.21 -12.39 -14.60
N ARG A 208 0.62 -13.48 -13.94
CA ARG A 208 0.81 -13.52 -12.48
C ARG A 208 2.21 -13.09 -12.01
N LYS A 209 3.10 -12.76 -12.91
CA LYS A 209 4.46 -12.35 -12.55
C LYS A 209 4.56 -10.83 -12.54
N ALA A 210 4.97 -10.26 -11.42
CA ALA A 210 5.37 -8.87 -11.29
C ALA A 210 6.87 -8.78 -11.05
N SER A 211 7.52 -7.77 -11.63
CA SER A 211 8.94 -7.48 -11.42
C SER A 211 9.18 -5.98 -11.37
N ILE A 212 10.15 -5.57 -10.56
CA ILE A 212 10.59 -4.18 -10.44
C ILE A 212 11.88 -4.04 -11.25
N GLY A 213 11.90 -3.07 -12.16
CA GLY A 213 12.97 -2.93 -13.13
C GLY A 213 12.94 -4.01 -14.23
N ARG A 214 13.74 -3.84 -15.27
CA ARG A 214 13.95 -4.81 -16.36
C ARG A 214 15.31 -5.45 -16.22
#